data_08e061ad10ba9deff96cf613fd986d12
#
_entry.id   08e061ad10ba9deff96cf613fd986d12
#
_cell.length_a   1.000
_cell.length_b   1.000
_cell.length_c   1.000
_cell.angle_alpha   90.00
_cell.angle_beta   90.00
_cell.angle_gamma   90.00
#
_symmetry.space_group_name_H-M   'P 1'
#
loop_
_entity.id
_entity.type
_entity.pdbx_description
1 polymer ?
#
loop_
_entity_poly.entity_id
_entity_poly.type
_entity_poly.pdbx_seq_one_letter_code
_entity_poly.pdbx_strand_id
1 'polypeptide(L)'
;IIYVAAQGAVNGPTKERGIYKSMDGGKSWKNVLFVNELSGASELSIDYNNPKVLYATMWEHQRLPWKVISGGEGSGVYKSTDGGDNWFKIENGLPNELGKLAISVSRANSDKVYLLAESDSNKRLGGLFVSNNAGESWSRISKYAELTSRSWYYIEVFADPNDENTVYVLSARAFRSIDGGKTWERIYSGHGDYHDLWINPNNSKNMIISD
;
A
#
# COMPACT_ATOMS: atom_id res chain seq x y z
N ILE A 1 -17.31 9.50 8.39
CA ILE A 1 -15.88 9.53 8.74
C ILE A 1 -15.10 9.55 7.44
N ILE A 2 -14.03 10.36 7.39
CA ILE A 2 -13.12 10.44 6.23
C ILE A 2 -11.70 10.23 6.74
N TYR A 3 -10.89 9.49 5.99
CA TYR A 3 -9.46 9.32 6.25
C TYR A 3 -8.65 9.84 5.05
N VAL A 4 -7.48 10.40 5.34
CA VAL A 4 -6.53 10.87 4.32
C VAL A 4 -5.14 10.36 4.66
N ALA A 5 -4.49 9.74 3.69
CA ALA A 5 -3.07 9.42 3.72
C ALA A 5 -2.28 10.62 3.20
N ALA A 6 -1.55 11.29 4.08
CA ALA A 6 -0.78 12.49 3.75
C ALA A 6 0.71 12.15 3.63
N GLN A 7 1.24 12.27 2.43
CA GLN A 7 2.68 12.08 2.17
C GLN A 7 3.51 13.28 2.68
N GLY A 8 2.91 14.46 2.77
CA GLY A 8 3.58 15.69 3.17
C GLY A 8 4.52 16.25 2.08
N ALA A 9 5.40 17.17 2.46
CA ALA A 9 6.35 17.77 1.53
C ALA A 9 7.42 16.76 1.09
N VAL A 10 7.63 16.63 -0.22
CA VAL A 10 8.59 15.66 -0.79
C VAL A 10 10.04 16.17 -0.75
N ASN A 11 10.25 17.47 -0.59
CA ASN A 11 11.58 18.10 -0.66
C ASN A 11 12.24 18.32 0.71
N GLY A 12 11.56 18.03 1.81
CA GLY A 12 12.08 18.22 3.16
C GLY A 12 11.19 17.66 4.26
N PRO A 13 11.66 17.72 5.51
CA PRO A 13 10.88 17.33 6.68
C PRO A 13 9.61 18.19 6.82
N THR A 14 8.52 17.58 7.27
CA THR A 14 7.26 18.31 7.54
C THR A 14 6.40 17.57 8.57
N LYS A 15 5.67 18.32 9.39
CA LYS A 15 4.74 17.78 10.39
C LYS A 15 3.38 17.39 9.81
N GLU A 16 3.10 17.75 8.57
CA GLU A 16 1.83 17.42 7.89
C GLU A 16 1.82 16.02 7.27
N ARG A 17 2.70 15.12 7.70
CA ARG A 17 2.78 13.72 7.28
C ARG A 17 1.88 12.84 8.14
N GLY A 18 1.42 11.71 7.58
CA GLY A 18 0.72 10.67 8.35
C GLY A 18 -0.72 10.45 7.93
N ILE A 19 -1.50 9.83 8.80
CA ILE A 19 -2.92 9.58 8.58
C ILE A 19 -3.75 10.62 9.32
N TYR A 20 -4.65 11.25 8.59
CA TYR A 20 -5.62 12.20 9.13
C TYR A 20 -7.02 11.61 9.12
N LYS A 21 -7.77 11.86 10.19
CA LYS A 21 -9.16 11.44 10.37
C LYS A 21 -10.04 12.64 10.59
N SER A 22 -11.15 12.70 9.86
CA SER A 22 -12.25 13.64 10.09
C SER A 22 -13.50 12.90 10.53
N MET A 23 -14.17 13.41 11.57
CA MET A 23 -15.44 12.90 12.09
C MET A 23 -16.64 13.74 11.66
N ASP A 24 -16.42 14.89 11.01
CA ASP A 24 -17.41 15.91 10.72
C ASP A 24 -17.55 16.24 9.21
N GLY A 25 -17.20 15.29 8.36
CA GLY A 25 -17.32 15.44 6.90
C GLY A 25 -16.23 16.31 6.27
N GLY A 26 -15.05 16.37 6.90
CA GLY A 26 -13.89 17.10 6.38
C GLY A 26 -13.76 18.54 6.90
N LYS A 27 -14.60 18.97 7.83
CA LYS A 27 -14.52 20.33 8.41
C LYS A 27 -13.36 20.49 9.38
N SER A 28 -13.05 19.44 10.14
CA SER A 28 -11.87 19.37 11.00
C SER A 28 -11.13 18.05 10.83
N TRP A 29 -9.83 18.07 11.11
CA TRP A 29 -8.93 16.94 10.90
C TRP A 29 -8.04 16.73 12.12
N LYS A 30 -7.89 15.47 12.51
CA LYS A 30 -6.96 15.04 13.55
C LYS A 30 -5.90 14.14 12.89
N ASN A 31 -4.61 14.40 13.12
CA ASN A 31 -3.56 13.46 12.79
C ASN A 31 -3.65 12.28 13.78
N VAL A 32 -3.91 11.07 13.28
CA VAL A 32 -4.13 9.87 14.09
C VAL A 32 -2.99 8.86 13.98
N LEU A 33 -2.11 9.03 12.99
CA LEU A 33 -0.86 8.28 12.86
C LEU A 33 0.24 9.19 12.32
N PHE A 34 1.21 9.52 13.16
CA PHE A 34 2.41 10.27 12.81
C PHE A 34 3.63 9.49 13.28
N VAL A 35 4.56 9.20 12.38
CA VAL A 35 5.80 8.48 12.71
C VAL A 35 6.95 9.45 12.96
N ASN A 36 7.29 10.25 11.97
CA ASN A 36 8.29 11.31 12.06
C ASN A 36 8.11 12.30 10.89
N GLU A 37 8.90 13.37 10.87
CA GLU A 37 8.83 14.42 9.83
C GLU A 37 9.33 13.99 8.45
N LEU A 38 9.96 12.81 8.32
CA LEU A 38 10.46 12.27 7.06
C LEU A 38 9.55 11.20 6.44
N SER A 39 8.64 10.61 7.26
CA SER A 39 7.81 9.46 6.86
C SER A 39 6.36 9.87 6.65
N GLY A 40 5.93 9.91 5.41
CA GLY A 40 4.55 10.17 5.02
C GLY A 40 3.74 8.90 4.82
N ALA A 41 2.42 9.02 4.86
CA ALA A 41 1.54 7.90 4.52
C ALA A 41 1.50 7.72 3.00
N SER A 42 1.84 6.52 2.54
CA SER A 42 1.85 6.20 1.11
C SER A 42 0.58 5.48 0.65
N GLU A 43 -0.10 4.76 1.57
CA GLU A 43 -1.34 4.05 1.25
C GLU A 43 -2.20 3.87 2.50
N LEU A 44 -3.50 3.74 2.31
CA LEU A 44 -4.48 3.45 3.35
C LEU A 44 -5.54 2.49 2.79
N SER A 45 -5.69 1.33 3.42
CA SER A 45 -6.69 0.33 3.05
C SER A 45 -7.63 0.06 4.21
N ILE A 46 -8.93 0.02 3.93
CA ILE A 46 -9.97 -0.28 4.91
C ILE A 46 -10.54 -1.68 4.65
N ASP A 47 -10.78 -2.43 5.72
CA ASP A 47 -11.57 -3.66 5.62
C ASP A 47 -13.05 -3.32 5.46
N TYR A 48 -13.60 -3.60 4.29
CA TYR A 48 -15.01 -3.32 3.98
C TYR A 48 -15.99 -4.18 4.79
N ASN A 49 -15.55 -5.34 5.31
CA ASN A 49 -16.38 -6.21 6.14
C ASN A 49 -16.36 -5.78 7.61
N ASN A 50 -15.29 -5.09 8.04
CA ASN A 50 -15.15 -4.48 9.36
C ASN A 50 -14.46 -3.12 9.28
N PRO A 51 -15.19 -2.02 9.07
CA PRO A 51 -14.60 -0.69 8.88
C PRO A 51 -13.82 -0.11 10.06
N LYS A 52 -13.78 -0.84 11.20
CA LYS A 52 -12.88 -0.51 12.31
C LYS A 52 -11.44 -0.96 12.06
N VAL A 53 -11.25 -1.90 11.14
CA VAL A 53 -9.92 -2.41 10.77
C VAL A 53 -9.40 -1.60 9.58
N LEU A 54 -8.25 -0.96 9.78
CA LEU A 54 -7.54 -0.19 8.76
C LEU A 54 -6.08 -0.61 8.73
N TYR A 55 -5.51 -0.52 7.54
CA TYR A 55 -4.07 -0.71 7.30
C TYR A 55 -3.52 0.56 6.67
N ALA A 56 -2.37 1.01 7.16
CA ALA A 56 -1.66 2.14 6.60
C ALA A 56 -0.21 1.77 6.32
N THR A 57 0.34 2.28 5.23
CA THR A 57 1.76 2.17 4.94
C THR A 57 2.42 3.54 5.06
N MET A 58 3.53 3.57 5.80
CA MET A 58 4.36 4.76 5.97
C MET A 58 5.63 4.62 5.15
N TRP A 59 6.01 5.68 4.45
CA TRP A 59 7.16 5.71 3.56
C TRP A 59 8.06 6.90 3.88
N GLU A 60 9.28 6.61 4.31
CA GLU A 60 10.32 7.62 4.42
C GLU A 60 10.80 7.98 3.03
N HIS A 61 10.43 9.20 2.60
CA HIS A 61 10.65 9.62 1.23
C HIS A 61 11.06 11.09 1.15
N GLN A 62 12.12 11.33 0.37
CA GLN A 62 12.59 12.67 0.09
C GLN A 62 13.17 12.78 -1.32
N ARG A 63 12.83 13.85 -2.02
CA ARG A 63 13.44 14.22 -3.31
C ARG A 63 14.37 15.39 -3.14
N LEU A 64 15.65 15.09 -3.16
CA LEU A 64 16.70 16.10 -3.22
C LEU A 64 17.09 16.33 -4.69
N PRO A 65 17.68 17.50 -5.06
CA PRO A 65 18.08 17.77 -6.45
C PRO A 65 19.02 16.71 -7.05
N TRP A 66 19.76 16.00 -6.23
CA TRP A 66 20.78 15.00 -6.65
C TRP A 66 20.49 13.58 -6.20
N LYS A 67 19.44 13.34 -5.41
CA LYS A 67 19.16 12.02 -4.81
C LYS A 67 17.67 11.87 -4.47
N VAL A 68 17.14 10.67 -4.72
CA VAL A 68 15.87 10.23 -4.14
C VAL A 68 16.19 9.32 -2.96
N ILE A 69 15.58 9.60 -1.81
CA ILE A 69 15.54 8.71 -0.65
C ILE A 69 14.18 8.00 -0.73
N SER A 70 14.21 6.67 -0.73
CA SER A 70 13.02 5.83 -0.86
C SER A 70 13.12 4.69 0.15
N GLY A 71 13.04 5.02 1.42
CA GLY A 71 13.10 4.07 2.52
C GLY A 71 13.87 4.61 3.71
N GLY A 72 13.74 3.94 4.84
CA GLY A 72 14.36 4.28 6.09
C GLY A 72 13.61 3.69 7.28
N GLU A 73 14.09 3.96 8.50
CA GLU A 73 13.51 3.43 9.76
C GLU A 73 12.05 3.83 9.97
N GLY A 74 11.65 4.96 9.40
CA GLY A 74 10.28 5.45 9.46
C GLY A 74 9.31 4.78 8.49
N SER A 75 9.80 3.97 7.54
CA SER A 75 8.96 3.17 6.67
C SER A 75 8.40 1.96 7.41
N GLY A 76 7.14 1.60 7.14
CA GLY A 76 6.53 0.46 7.81
C GLY A 76 5.05 0.30 7.54
N VAL A 77 4.51 -0.81 8.01
CA VAL A 77 3.09 -1.16 7.91
C VAL A 77 2.45 -1.03 9.27
N TYR A 78 1.30 -0.41 9.33
CA TYR A 78 0.54 -0.16 10.55
C TYR A 78 -0.89 -0.66 10.41
N LYS A 79 -1.44 -1.20 11.50
CA LYS A 79 -2.82 -1.68 11.60
C LYS A 79 -3.54 -0.97 12.73
N SER A 80 -4.78 -0.61 12.50
CA SER A 80 -5.74 -0.20 13.52
C SER A 80 -6.91 -1.18 13.56
N THR A 81 -7.48 -1.41 14.74
CA THR A 81 -8.67 -2.25 14.95
C THR A 81 -9.82 -1.49 15.61
N ASP A 82 -9.67 -0.18 15.79
CA ASP A 82 -10.61 0.69 16.49
C ASP A 82 -11.05 1.92 15.67
N GLY A 83 -10.95 1.80 14.34
CA GLY A 83 -11.33 2.90 13.44
C GLY A 83 -10.28 4.01 13.37
N GLY A 84 -9.01 3.66 13.51
CA GLY A 84 -7.88 4.58 13.36
C GLY A 84 -7.59 5.44 14.58
N ASP A 85 -8.12 5.09 15.76
CA ASP A 85 -7.82 5.84 16.98
C ASP A 85 -6.47 5.42 17.58
N ASN A 86 -6.13 4.12 17.47
CA ASN A 86 -4.83 3.56 17.83
C ASN A 86 -4.25 2.74 16.67
N TRP A 87 -2.92 2.76 16.52
CA TRP A 87 -2.19 2.08 15.46
C TRP A 87 -1.02 1.27 16.01
N PHE A 88 -0.83 0.08 15.47
CA PHE A 88 0.24 -0.83 15.84
C PHE A 88 1.08 -1.15 14.61
N LYS A 89 2.40 -1.07 14.73
CA LYS A 89 3.32 -1.49 13.67
C LYS A 89 3.29 -3.01 13.53
N ILE A 90 3.22 -3.51 12.30
CA ILE A 90 3.20 -4.95 12.00
C ILE A 90 4.40 -5.29 11.13
N GLU A 91 5.29 -6.17 11.62
CA GLU A 91 6.61 -6.41 11.02
C GLU A 91 6.93 -7.89 10.79
N ASN A 92 6.16 -8.81 11.42
CA ASN A 92 6.47 -10.23 11.41
C ASN A 92 6.49 -10.84 9.99
N GLY A 93 7.67 -11.22 9.50
CA GLY A 93 7.88 -11.78 8.16
C GLY A 93 8.19 -10.73 7.08
N LEU A 94 8.28 -9.45 7.44
CA LEU A 94 8.69 -8.37 6.53
C LEU A 94 10.21 -8.11 6.63
N PRO A 95 10.83 -7.53 5.57
CA PRO A 95 12.19 -7.02 5.64
C PRO A 95 12.34 -5.92 6.70
N ASN A 96 13.52 -5.82 7.31
CA ASN A 96 13.82 -4.78 8.30
C ASN A 96 13.86 -3.37 7.70
N GLU A 97 14.24 -3.26 6.44
CA GLU A 97 14.33 -1.97 5.74
C GLU A 97 13.33 -1.96 4.59
N LEU A 98 12.33 -1.12 4.71
CA LEU A 98 11.24 -0.96 3.76
C LEU A 98 11.37 0.38 3.05
N GLY A 99 11.13 0.35 1.74
CA GLY A 99 10.97 1.54 0.90
C GLY A 99 9.51 1.91 0.70
N LYS A 100 9.11 2.21 -0.54
CA LYS A 100 7.70 2.44 -0.92
C LYS A 100 6.90 1.17 -0.68
N LEU A 101 5.70 1.36 -0.15
CA LEU A 101 4.75 0.31 0.17
C LEU A 101 3.39 0.64 -0.42
N ALA A 102 2.68 -0.40 -0.87
CA ALA A 102 1.26 -0.34 -1.17
C ALA A 102 0.54 -1.54 -0.53
N ILE A 103 -0.67 -1.34 -0.03
CA ILE A 103 -1.40 -2.36 0.74
C ILE A 103 -2.86 -2.44 0.32
N SER A 104 -3.40 -3.65 0.23
CA SER A 104 -4.82 -3.87 -0.07
C SER A 104 -5.35 -5.07 0.73
N VAL A 105 -6.37 -4.82 1.54
CA VAL A 105 -7.11 -5.90 2.21
C VAL A 105 -8.16 -6.47 1.26
N SER A 106 -8.25 -7.81 1.19
CA SER A 106 -9.24 -8.46 0.35
C SER A 106 -10.64 -8.27 0.92
N ARG A 107 -11.55 -7.76 0.09
CA ARG A 107 -12.97 -7.67 0.43
C ARG A 107 -13.64 -9.05 0.46
N ALA A 108 -13.13 -10.02 -0.32
CA ALA A 108 -13.64 -11.38 -0.33
C ALA A 108 -13.25 -12.16 0.93
N ASN A 109 -12.12 -11.79 1.58
CA ASN A 109 -11.62 -12.44 2.79
C ASN A 109 -10.76 -11.45 3.59
N SER A 110 -11.26 -10.96 4.73
CA SER A 110 -10.58 -9.97 5.57
C SER A 110 -9.26 -10.45 6.18
N ASP A 111 -9.05 -11.78 6.31
CA ASP A 111 -7.79 -12.33 6.78
C ASP A 111 -6.68 -12.21 5.74
N LYS A 112 -7.05 -12.03 4.46
CA LYS A 112 -6.10 -11.93 3.35
C LYS A 112 -5.76 -10.48 3.04
N VAL A 113 -4.50 -10.14 3.24
CA VAL A 113 -3.97 -8.81 2.97
C VAL A 113 -2.76 -8.92 2.05
N TYR A 114 -2.74 -8.12 0.99
CA TYR A 114 -1.64 -8.00 0.05
C TYR A 114 -0.80 -6.78 0.36
N LEU A 115 0.51 -6.94 0.37
CA LEU A 115 1.48 -5.85 0.55
C LEU A 115 2.52 -5.93 -0.57
N LEU A 116 2.57 -4.90 -1.39
CA LEU A 116 3.66 -4.71 -2.34
C LEU A 116 4.71 -3.83 -1.67
N ALA A 117 5.95 -4.33 -1.57
CA ALA A 117 7.01 -3.67 -0.82
C ALA A 117 8.28 -3.52 -1.65
N GLU A 118 8.83 -2.31 -1.67
CA GLU A 118 10.22 -2.06 -1.98
C GLU A 118 11.08 -2.35 -0.75
N SER A 119 12.31 -2.83 -0.96
CA SER A 119 13.35 -2.79 0.07
C SER A 119 14.47 -1.88 -0.42
N ASP A 120 14.75 -0.80 0.32
CA ASP A 120 15.69 0.24 -0.10
C ASP A 120 17.14 -0.26 -0.11
N SER A 121 17.58 -0.90 0.96
CA SER A 121 18.98 -1.37 1.11
C SER A 121 19.28 -2.58 0.23
N ASN A 122 18.31 -3.44 -0.01
CA ASN A 122 18.47 -4.64 -0.82
C ASN A 122 17.22 -4.93 -1.65
N LYS A 123 17.18 -4.42 -2.86
CA LYS A 123 16.05 -4.59 -3.81
C LYS A 123 15.62 -6.03 -4.01
N ARG A 124 16.51 -7.02 -3.74
CA ARG A 124 16.18 -8.45 -3.79
C ARG A 124 15.25 -8.91 -2.68
N LEU A 125 15.09 -8.11 -1.61
CA LEU A 125 14.18 -8.42 -0.49
C LEU A 125 12.77 -7.88 -0.71
N GLY A 126 12.57 -6.97 -1.63
CA GLY A 126 11.25 -6.48 -2.04
C GLY A 126 10.42 -7.52 -2.81
N GLY A 127 9.18 -7.19 -3.13
CA GLY A 127 8.24 -7.99 -3.89
C GLY A 127 6.84 -7.98 -3.31
N LEU A 128 6.02 -8.96 -3.67
CA LEU A 128 4.68 -9.13 -3.10
C LEU A 128 4.73 -10.03 -1.86
N PHE A 129 4.20 -9.52 -0.77
CA PHE A 129 3.96 -10.22 0.49
C PHE A 129 2.46 -10.43 0.67
N VAL A 130 2.09 -11.55 1.29
CA VAL A 130 0.70 -11.89 1.61
C VAL A 130 0.62 -12.30 3.07
N SER A 131 -0.37 -11.75 3.76
CA SER A 131 -0.86 -12.26 5.03
C SER A 131 -2.16 -13.04 4.80
N ASN A 132 -2.35 -14.15 5.51
CA ASN A 132 -3.58 -14.91 5.58
C ASN A 132 -4.16 -14.94 7.01
N ASN A 133 -3.73 -14.01 7.85
CA ASN A 133 -4.15 -13.84 9.25
C ASN A 133 -4.28 -12.35 9.61
N ALA A 134 -4.89 -11.59 8.71
CA ALA A 134 -5.19 -10.17 8.91
C ALA A 134 -3.96 -9.33 9.31
N GLY A 135 -2.78 -9.62 8.74
CA GLY A 135 -1.55 -8.86 8.94
C GLY A 135 -0.72 -9.27 10.15
N GLU A 136 -1.07 -10.33 10.89
CA GLU A 136 -0.27 -10.79 12.04
C GLU A 136 1.09 -11.37 11.61
N SER A 137 1.15 -11.97 10.41
CA SER A 137 2.38 -12.44 9.79
C SER A 137 2.32 -12.37 8.28
N TRP A 138 3.50 -12.26 7.66
CA TRP A 138 3.65 -12.06 6.23
C TRP A 138 4.57 -13.10 5.61
N SER A 139 4.24 -13.53 4.40
CA SER A 139 5.07 -14.40 3.58
C SER A 139 5.29 -13.78 2.21
N ARG A 140 6.55 -13.73 1.76
CA ARG A 140 6.85 -13.25 0.41
C ARG A 140 6.49 -14.30 -0.62
N ILE A 141 5.44 -14.03 -1.40
CA ILE A 141 4.89 -14.94 -2.41
C ILE A 141 5.56 -14.73 -3.78
N SER A 142 5.88 -13.47 -4.12
CA SER A 142 6.51 -13.18 -5.40
C SER A 142 7.77 -12.30 -5.25
N LYS A 143 8.80 -12.66 -6.02
CA LYS A 143 10.06 -11.92 -6.18
C LYS A 143 10.17 -11.28 -7.57
N TYR A 144 9.08 -11.22 -8.31
CA TYR A 144 9.08 -10.71 -9.67
C TYR A 144 9.40 -9.22 -9.67
N ALA A 145 10.60 -8.88 -10.15
CA ALA A 145 11.16 -7.53 -9.99
C ALA A 145 10.37 -6.44 -10.73
N GLU A 146 9.62 -6.79 -11.77
CA GLU A 146 8.82 -5.81 -12.51
C GLU A 146 7.68 -5.23 -11.69
N LEU A 147 7.19 -5.93 -10.64
CA LEU A 147 6.14 -5.43 -9.75
C LEU A 147 6.57 -4.18 -8.97
N THR A 148 7.87 -4.05 -8.68
CA THR A 148 8.44 -2.92 -7.92
C THR A 148 9.38 -2.06 -8.76
N SER A 149 9.29 -2.13 -10.10
CA SER A 149 10.24 -1.50 -11.01
C SER A 149 10.28 0.03 -10.92
N ARG A 150 9.20 0.67 -10.45
CA ARG A 150 9.09 2.14 -10.27
C ARG A 150 8.76 2.56 -8.85
N SER A 151 9.12 1.76 -7.85
CA SER A 151 8.81 2.01 -6.44
C SER A 151 9.25 3.39 -5.94
N TRP A 152 10.39 3.89 -6.39
CA TRP A 152 10.88 5.24 -6.07
C TRP A 152 9.94 6.38 -6.54
N TYR A 153 8.98 6.08 -7.43
CA TYR A 153 7.96 7.00 -7.90
C TYR A 153 6.57 6.49 -7.54
N TYR A 154 6.20 5.29 -8.04
CA TYR A 154 4.86 4.78 -7.94
C TYR A 154 4.80 3.25 -8.03
N ILE A 155 4.10 2.62 -7.11
CA ILE A 155 3.64 1.22 -7.14
C ILE A 155 2.33 1.13 -6.36
N GLU A 156 1.35 0.33 -6.86
CA GLU A 156 0.09 0.07 -6.19
C GLU A 156 -0.31 -1.40 -6.28
N VAL A 157 -1.12 -1.86 -5.32
CA VAL A 157 -1.68 -3.20 -5.28
C VAL A 157 -3.16 -3.15 -4.99
N PHE A 158 -3.96 -3.93 -5.71
CA PHE A 158 -5.41 -3.98 -5.58
C PHE A 158 -5.87 -5.43 -5.49
N ALA A 159 -6.49 -5.82 -4.37
CA ALA A 159 -7.17 -7.09 -4.23
C ALA A 159 -8.51 -7.04 -4.96
N ASP A 160 -8.84 -8.11 -5.70
CA ASP A 160 -10.15 -8.24 -6.30
C ASP A 160 -11.24 -8.30 -5.21
N PRO A 161 -12.35 -7.55 -5.33
CA PRO A 161 -13.38 -7.51 -4.31
C PRO A 161 -14.18 -8.82 -4.17
N ASN A 162 -14.14 -9.71 -5.17
CA ASN A 162 -14.96 -10.93 -5.22
C ASN A 162 -14.14 -12.23 -5.18
N ASP A 163 -12.81 -12.14 -5.41
CA ASP A 163 -11.93 -13.30 -5.39
C ASP A 163 -10.64 -12.99 -4.62
N GLU A 164 -10.49 -13.62 -3.47
CA GLU A 164 -9.33 -13.42 -2.60
C GLU A 164 -7.99 -13.79 -3.24
N ASN A 165 -7.96 -14.59 -4.32
CA ASN A 165 -6.76 -15.01 -5.01
C ASN A 165 -6.44 -14.17 -6.25
N THR A 166 -7.35 -13.30 -6.67
CA THR A 166 -7.09 -12.35 -7.74
C THR A 166 -6.55 -11.04 -7.20
N VAL A 167 -5.40 -10.61 -7.71
CA VAL A 167 -4.72 -9.37 -7.30
C VAL A 167 -4.09 -8.68 -8.52
N TYR A 168 -4.13 -7.37 -8.49
CA TYR A 168 -3.56 -6.51 -9.53
C TYR A 168 -2.41 -5.70 -8.95
N VAL A 169 -1.38 -5.48 -9.73
CA VAL A 169 -0.26 -4.58 -9.40
C VAL A 169 -0.09 -3.57 -10.53
N LEU A 170 -0.04 -2.31 -10.15
CA LEU A 170 0.24 -1.19 -11.04
C LEU A 170 1.63 -0.63 -10.75
N SER A 171 2.36 -0.39 -11.82
CA SER A 171 3.70 0.20 -11.83
C SER A 171 3.92 0.82 -13.21
N ALA A 172 5.14 0.81 -13.77
CA ALA A 172 5.38 1.12 -15.18
C ALA A 172 4.51 0.26 -16.11
N ARG A 173 4.11 -0.90 -15.64
CA ARG A 173 3.22 -1.87 -16.31
C ARG A 173 2.14 -2.31 -15.33
N ALA A 174 1.02 -2.82 -15.88
CA ALA A 174 -0.04 -3.42 -15.10
C ALA A 174 0.05 -4.95 -15.17
N PHE A 175 -0.16 -5.61 -14.03
CA PHE A 175 -0.10 -7.06 -13.89
C PHE A 175 -1.34 -7.57 -13.17
N ARG A 176 -1.75 -8.78 -13.51
CA ARG A 176 -2.78 -9.54 -12.84
C ARG A 176 -2.25 -10.90 -12.41
N SER A 177 -2.62 -11.33 -11.23
CA SER A 177 -2.48 -12.71 -10.75
C SER A 177 -3.85 -13.25 -10.37
N ILE A 178 -4.09 -14.55 -10.59
CA ILE A 178 -5.31 -15.26 -10.20
C ILE A 178 -5.01 -16.42 -9.23
N ASP A 179 -3.80 -16.50 -8.74
CA ASP A 179 -3.30 -17.58 -7.87
C ASP A 179 -2.67 -17.06 -6.57
N GLY A 180 -3.13 -15.89 -6.12
CA GLY A 180 -2.66 -15.25 -4.90
C GLY A 180 -1.30 -14.58 -5.01
N GLY A 181 -0.88 -14.20 -6.24
CA GLY A 181 0.37 -13.49 -6.47
C GLY A 181 1.56 -14.40 -6.81
N LYS A 182 1.35 -15.69 -7.08
CA LYS A 182 2.42 -16.64 -7.42
C LYS A 182 2.88 -16.48 -8.85
N THR A 183 1.93 -16.34 -9.79
CA THR A 183 2.19 -16.12 -11.21
C THR A 183 1.51 -14.84 -11.70
N TRP A 184 2.06 -14.22 -12.75
CA TRP A 184 1.63 -12.92 -13.23
C TRP A 184 1.40 -12.90 -14.72
N GLU A 185 0.28 -12.34 -15.13
CA GLU A 185 -0.05 -11.98 -16.49
C GLU A 185 0.05 -10.46 -16.65
N ARG A 186 0.68 -10.00 -17.72
CA ARG A 186 0.72 -8.58 -18.04
C ARG A 186 -0.60 -8.15 -18.67
N ILE A 187 -1.21 -7.10 -18.11
CA ILE A 187 -2.33 -6.40 -18.73
C ILE A 187 -1.77 -5.43 -19.77
N TYR A 188 -2.24 -5.53 -20.98
CA TYR A 188 -1.80 -4.66 -22.08
C TYR A 188 -2.96 -3.75 -22.49
N SER A 189 -2.81 -2.44 -22.33
CA SER A 189 -3.81 -1.43 -22.70
C SER A 189 -3.29 -0.42 -23.75
N GLY A 190 -2.09 -0.65 -24.31
CA GLY A 190 -1.46 0.27 -25.27
C GLY A 190 -0.70 1.44 -24.63
N HIS A 191 -0.84 1.65 -23.33
CA HIS A 191 -0.19 2.69 -22.54
C HIS A 191 0.72 2.07 -21.46
N GLY A 192 1.29 2.89 -20.62
CA GLY A 192 2.10 2.52 -19.46
C GLY A 192 1.99 3.57 -18.37
N ASP A 193 2.69 3.35 -17.24
CA ASP A 193 2.69 4.28 -16.13
C ASP A 193 1.30 4.38 -15.45
N TYR A 194 0.77 3.22 -15.07
CA TYR A 194 -0.57 3.11 -14.53
C TYR A 194 -0.62 3.59 -13.08
N HIS A 195 -1.60 4.44 -12.74
CA HIS A 195 -1.66 5.16 -11.48
C HIS A 195 -2.83 4.77 -10.57
N ASP A 196 -3.93 4.24 -11.10
CA ASP A 196 -5.05 3.83 -10.27
C ASP A 196 -5.90 2.76 -10.96
N LEU A 197 -6.60 1.94 -10.16
CA LEU A 197 -7.50 0.91 -10.61
C LEU A 197 -8.75 0.87 -9.74
N TRP A 198 -9.89 1.15 -10.33
CA TRP A 198 -11.17 0.87 -9.70
C TRP A 198 -11.76 -0.43 -10.24
N ILE A 199 -12.17 -1.33 -9.35
CA ILE A 199 -12.82 -2.60 -9.67
C ILE A 199 -14.24 -2.56 -9.13
N ASN A 200 -15.24 -2.81 -9.99
CA ASN A 200 -16.63 -2.84 -9.58
C ASN A 200 -16.88 -3.99 -8.58
N PRO A 201 -17.28 -3.69 -7.33
CA PRO A 201 -17.46 -4.71 -6.30
C PRO A 201 -18.61 -5.68 -6.58
N ASN A 202 -19.52 -5.33 -7.49
CA ASN A 202 -20.62 -6.21 -7.90
C ASN A 202 -20.30 -7.05 -9.15
N ASN A 203 -19.24 -6.70 -9.87
CA ASN A 203 -18.79 -7.42 -11.07
C ASN A 203 -17.35 -7.04 -11.40
N SER A 204 -16.40 -7.85 -10.95
CA SER A 204 -14.95 -7.62 -11.17
C SER A 204 -14.51 -7.61 -12.65
N LYS A 205 -15.40 -7.95 -13.59
CA LYS A 205 -15.11 -7.79 -15.03
C LYS A 205 -15.23 -6.33 -15.49
N ASN A 206 -15.85 -5.47 -14.69
CA ASN A 206 -15.99 -4.05 -14.97
C ASN A 206 -14.95 -3.28 -14.14
N MET A 207 -13.96 -2.75 -14.82
CA MET A 207 -12.84 -2.03 -14.20
C MET A 207 -12.54 -0.75 -14.96
N ILE A 208 -12.00 0.22 -14.26
CA ILE A 208 -11.44 1.44 -14.84
C ILE A 208 -10.00 1.55 -14.35
N ILE A 209 -9.07 1.66 -15.28
CA ILE A 209 -7.65 1.87 -15.01
C ILE A 209 -7.23 3.23 -15.56
N SER A 210 -6.40 3.94 -14.82
CA SER A 210 -5.82 5.21 -15.27
C SER A 210 -4.31 5.11 -15.51
N ASP A 211 -3.83 5.88 -16.41
CA ASP A 211 -2.40 6.07 -16.72
C ASP A 211 -2.00 7.55 -16.74
#